data_23287356a7432b3a31d7e388afb8d838
#
_entry.id   23287356a7432b3a31d7e388afb8d838
#
_cell.length_a   1.000
_cell.length_b   1.000
_cell.length_c   1.000
_cell.angle_alpha   90.00
_cell.angle_beta   90.00
_cell.angle_gamma   90.00
#
_symmetry.space_group_name_H-M   'P 1'
#
loop_
_entity.id
_entity.type
_entity.pdbx_description
1 polymer ?
#
loop_
_entity_poly.entity_id
_entity_poly.type
_entity_poly.pdbx_seq_one_letter_code
_entity_poly.pdbx_strand_id
1 'polypeptide(L)'
;MNEAMRRGTLIILSTLLVVGVFLFFHRDPWLPVHIISPGQGPAFSDDGDLLSLRTAVEKQLHWLESKPKDTTMQLGDEEVPITLLHSSLAHLSIFLRSRPTSGQLAAFLRDNYDVFQAGGRKGKRGRELLVTAYYEPVFKGDLQKTDTAIWPIYQLPEKMPPGMKSHGLSRRDIELFGHLKGQELAWLNDPFDAYLLHVQGSGKICRPDGSLFTVRYAGNNGLEYMSLGKLFVDEKILPLEKVNIPAIRKWLAEHPEEQQRMFFHNPRYIFFKKGNPGNPEGSNGVELTPGRSIAIDPAILPTGSLGFIRTRMPKVENDRLNGWYETSRLVFPQDVGAAIKGAGRVDLFLGSGDVAEKTAQVMKEPGRLYFLFWRDKGKLKER
;
A
#
# COMPACT_ATOMS: atom_id res chain seq x y z
N MET A 1 51.18 -42.07 11.02
CA MET A 1 49.81 -41.60 10.77
C MET A 1 49.25 -42.44 9.66
N ASN A 2 48.43 -43.43 9.98
CA ASN A 2 48.08 -44.59 9.14
C ASN A 2 47.28 -44.22 7.90
N GLU A 3 47.55 -44.87 6.79
CA GLU A 3 46.87 -44.74 5.50
C GLU A 3 45.33 -44.89 5.57
N ALA A 4 44.85 -45.68 6.58
CA ALA A 4 43.44 -45.81 6.88
C ALA A 4 42.82 -44.51 7.40
N MET A 5 43.56 -43.69 8.15
CA MET A 5 43.11 -42.37 8.64
C MET A 5 43.05 -41.33 7.50
N ARG A 6 43.97 -41.40 6.54
CA ARG A 6 43.92 -40.54 5.33
C ARG A 6 42.74 -40.87 4.42
N ARG A 7 42.43 -42.16 4.23
CA ARG A 7 41.27 -42.58 3.43
C ARG A 7 39.93 -42.23 4.09
N GLY A 8 39.83 -42.34 5.43
CA GLY A 8 38.63 -41.92 6.16
C GLY A 8 38.40 -40.43 6.08
N THR A 9 39.44 -39.60 6.18
CA THR A 9 39.33 -38.14 6.11
C THR A 9 38.97 -37.65 4.69
N LEU A 10 39.50 -38.33 3.65
CA LEU A 10 39.17 -38.02 2.26
C LEU A 10 37.71 -38.35 1.91
N ILE A 11 37.20 -39.48 2.44
CA ILE A 11 35.77 -39.88 2.23
C ILE A 11 34.84 -38.92 2.93
N ILE A 12 35.14 -38.48 4.15
CA ILE A 12 34.31 -37.50 4.87
C ILE A 12 34.33 -36.15 4.19
N LEU A 13 35.47 -35.67 3.71
CA LEU A 13 35.55 -34.40 2.97
C LEU A 13 34.83 -34.47 1.61
N SER A 14 34.93 -35.61 0.87
CA SER A 14 34.19 -35.78 -0.37
C SER A 14 32.67 -35.87 -0.16
N THR A 15 32.23 -36.54 0.91
CA THR A 15 30.79 -36.61 1.26
C THR A 15 30.23 -35.27 1.70
N LEU A 16 30.98 -34.47 2.50
CA LEU A 16 30.59 -33.11 2.85
C LEU A 16 30.58 -32.16 1.67
N LEU A 17 31.51 -32.33 0.70
CA LEU A 17 31.50 -31.53 -0.52
C LEU A 17 30.34 -31.90 -1.44
N VAL A 18 30.02 -33.18 -1.60
CA VAL A 18 28.85 -33.65 -2.38
C VAL A 18 27.54 -33.22 -1.74
N VAL A 19 27.40 -33.32 -0.41
CA VAL A 19 26.21 -32.82 0.31
C VAL A 19 26.13 -31.29 0.21
N GLY A 20 27.24 -30.58 0.35
CA GLY A 20 27.31 -29.13 0.18
C GLY A 20 26.93 -28.67 -1.23
N VAL A 21 27.43 -29.37 -2.25
CA VAL A 21 27.10 -29.15 -3.66
C VAL A 21 25.62 -29.50 -3.93
N PHE A 22 25.11 -30.62 -3.38
CA PHE A 22 23.73 -31.02 -3.52
C PHE A 22 22.77 -30.02 -2.84
N LEU A 23 23.13 -29.50 -1.68
CA LEU A 23 22.36 -28.44 -0.99
C LEU A 23 22.46 -27.07 -1.69
N PHE A 24 23.55 -26.82 -2.44
CA PHE A 24 23.72 -25.60 -3.20
C PHE A 24 22.93 -25.63 -4.53
N PHE A 25 22.80 -26.81 -5.16
CA PHE A 25 22.03 -27.00 -6.39
C PHE A 25 20.55 -27.28 -6.17
N HIS A 26 20.08 -27.51 -4.91
CA HIS A 26 18.68 -27.70 -4.56
C HIS A 26 18.04 -26.46 -3.91
N ARG A 27 18.60 -25.28 -4.12
CA ARG A 27 17.85 -24.05 -3.84
C ARG A 27 16.87 -23.87 -4.99
N ASP A 28 15.59 -24.11 -4.73
CA ASP A 28 14.54 -23.73 -5.67
C ASP A 28 14.81 -22.31 -6.16
N PRO A 29 14.84 -22.07 -7.47
CA PRO A 29 15.05 -20.73 -8.00
C PRO A 29 13.99 -19.82 -7.41
N TRP A 30 14.39 -18.60 -6.99
CA TRP A 30 13.44 -17.63 -6.53
C TRP A 30 12.49 -17.26 -7.68
N LEU A 31 11.20 -17.50 -7.49
CA LEU A 31 10.14 -17.12 -8.42
C LEU A 31 9.30 -16.01 -7.80
N PRO A 32 8.82 -15.04 -8.59
CA PRO A 32 7.96 -13.97 -8.07
C PRO A 32 6.62 -14.49 -7.52
N VAL A 33 6.15 -15.63 -8.02
CA VAL A 33 4.92 -16.31 -7.57
C VAL A 33 5.13 -17.83 -7.63
N HIS A 34 4.55 -18.54 -6.69
CA HIS A 34 4.60 -20.00 -6.58
C HIS A 34 3.19 -20.58 -6.49
N ILE A 35 2.90 -21.61 -7.25
CA ILE A 35 1.70 -22.41 -7.06
C ILE A 35 1.82 -23.26 -5.78
N ILE A 36 0.75 -23.33 -5.02
CA ILE A 36 0.69 -24.13 -3.79
C ILE A 36 -0.11 -25.40 -4.07
N SER A 37 0.50 -26.56 -3.83
CA SER A 37 -0.17 -27.84 -4.04
C SER A 37 -1.44 -27.97 -3.20
N PRO A 38 -2.50 -28.63 -3.70
CA PRO A 38 -3.71 -28.86 -2.94
C PRO A 38 -3.42 -29.47 -1.56
N GLY A 39 -4.04 -28.92 -0.52
CA GLY A 39 -3.84 -29.36 0.87
C GLY A 39 -2.62 -28.71 1.57
N GLN A 40 -1.74 -28.03 0.86
CA GLN A 40 -0.58 -27.32 1.45
C GLN A 40 -0.82 -25.81 1.61
N GLY A 41 -2.00 -25.34 1.28
CA GLY A 41 -2.38 -23.93 1.43
C GLY A 41 -2.42 -23.47 2.88
N PRO A 42 -2.51 -22.14 3.11
CA PRO A 42 -2.64 -21.62 4.45
C PRO A 42 -3.95 -22.05 5.10
N ALA A 43 -3.97 -22.12 6.43
CA ALA A 43 -5.25 -22.14 7.13
C ALA A 43 -5.93 -20.80 6.88
N PHE A 44 -7.03 -20.83 6.14
CA PHE A 44 -7.83 -19.64 5.88
C PHE A 44 -8.60 -19.25 7.14
N SER A 45 -8.35 -18.07 7.64
CA SER A 45 -9.06 -17.47 8.76
C SER A 45 -9.16 -15.99 8.48
N ASP A 46 -10.36 -15.45 8.41
CA ASP A 46 -10.58 -14.03 8.19
C ASP A 46 -10.98 -13.37 9.51
N ASP A 47 -10.12 -12.50 10.04
CA ASP A 47 -10.31 -11.79 11.30
C ASP A 47 -11.02 -10.45 11.13
N GLY A 48 -11.31 -10.03 9.89
CA GLY A 48 -12.09 -8.85 9.59
C GLY A 48 -13.60 -9.14 9.64
N ASP A 49 -14.38 -8.08 9.71
CA ASP A 49 -15.83 -8.20 9.68
C ASP A 49 -16.35 -8.58 8.28
N LEU A 50 -17.51 -9.27 8.25
CA LEU A 50 -18.11 -9.76 7.02
C LEU A 50 -18.64 -8.63 6.13
N LEU A 51 -19.03 -7.48 6.71
CA LEU A 51 -19.56 -6.35 5.95
C LEU A 51 -18.45 -5.71 5.12
N SER A 52 -17.27 -5.46 5.70
CA SER A 52 -16.11 -4.92 4.97
C SER A 52 -15.66 -5.87 3.86
N LEU A 53 -15.70 -7.19 4.10
CA LEU A 53 -15.38 -8.17 3.08
C LEU A 53 -16.36 -8.13 1.90
N ARG A 54 -17.66 -8.12 2.16
CA ARG A 54 -18.70 -8.01 1.12
C ARG A 54 -18.57 -6.72 0.32
N THR A 55 -18.40 -5.60 1.01
CA THR A 55 -18.20 -4.29 0.38
C THR A 55 -16.98 -4.30 -0.55
N ALA A 56 -15.86 -4.84 -0.10
CA ALA A 56 -14.64 -4.90 -0.91
C ALA A 56 -14.81 -5.82 -2.14
N VAL A 57 -15.50 -6.97 -1.98
CA VAL A 57 -15.81 -7.88 -3.10
C VAL A 57 -16.72 -7.20 -4.11
N GLU A 58 -17.78 -6.52 -3.67
CA GLU A 58 -18.73 -5.84 -4.55
C GLU A 58 -18.06 -4.70 -5.35
N LYS A 59 -17.26 -3.87 -4.69
CA LYS A 59 -16.47 -2.83 -5.35
C LYS A 59 -15.50 -3.40 -6.38
N GLN A 60 -14.82 -4.49 -6.04
CA GLN A 60 -13.87 -5.13 -6.93
C GLN A 60 -14.55 -5.78 -8.14
N LEU A 61 -15.70 -6.44 -7.96
CA LEU A 61 -16.50 -7.00 -9.05
C LEU A 61 -16.94 -5.91 -10.03
N HIS A 62 -17.49 -4.81 -9.52
CA HIS A 62 -17.90 -3.70 -10.36
C HIS A 62 -16.76 -3.15 -11.22
N TRP A 63 -15.55 -3.06 -10.65
CA TRP A 63 -14.38 -2.65 -11.41
C TRP A 63 -14.01 -3.67 -12.50
N LEU A 64 -14.01 -4.97 -12.19
CA LEU A 64 -13.71 -6.03 -13.17
C LEU A 64 -14.72 -6.03 -14.32
N GLU A 65 -16.00 -5.79 -14.04
CA GLU A 65 -17.07 -5.70 -15.03
C GLU A 65 -16.88 -4.52 -16.00
N SER A 66 -16.20 -3.46 -15.57
CA SER A 66 -15.88 -2.29 -16.41
C SER A 66 -14.73 -2.53 -17.39
N LYS A 67 -14.02 -3.65 -17.30
CA LYS A 67 -12.85 -3.94 -18.14
C LYS A 67 -13.19 -4.79 -19.36
N PRO A 68 -12.46 -4.62 -20.48
CA PRO A 68 -12.56 -5.54 -21.62
C PRO A 68 -12.31 -6.99 -21.21
N LYS A 69 -13.06 -7.94 -21.78
CA LYS A 69 -12.98 -9.36 -21.41
C LYS A 69 -11.66 -10.05 -21.79
N ASP A 70 -10.94 -9.49 -22.73
CA ASP A 70 -9.61 -9.92 -23.20
C ASP A 70 -8.46 -9.35 -22.38
N THR A 71 -8.77 -8.53 -21.36
CA THR A 71 -7.75 -8.00 -20.45
C THR A 71 -7.10 -9.13 -19.67
N THR A 72 -5.76 -9.05 -19.53
CA THR A 72 -4.98 -9.94 -18.67
C THR A 72 -4.28 -9.15 -17.55
N MET A 73 -3.93 -9.85 -16.46
CA MET A 73 -3.19 -9.30 -15.32
C MET A 73 -1.95 -10.16 -15.07
N GLN A 74 -0.86 -9.49 -14.68
CA GLN A 74 0.40 -10.17 -14.42
C GLN A 74 0.34 -11.03 -13.14
N LEU A 75 0.81 -12.27 -13.22
CA LEU A 75 0.97 -13.20 -12.10
C LEU A 75 2.37 -13.84 -12.17
N GLY A 76 3.36 -13.21 -11.59
CA GLY A 76 4.76 -13.59 -11.76
C GLY A 76 5.22 -13.40 -13.20
N ASP A 77 5.66 -14.47 -13.84
CA ASP A 77 6.07 -14.48 -15.24
C ASP A 77 4.90 -14.88 -16.19
N GLU A 78 3.73 -15.18 -15.65
CA GLU A 78 2.52 -15.57 -16.39
C GLU A 78 1.46 -14.46 -16.37
N GLU A 79 0.47 -14.58 -17.24
CA GLU A 79 -0.71 -13.72 -17.28
C GLU A 79 -1.96 -14.51 -16.93
N VAL A 80 -2.85 -13.88 -16.17
CA VAL A 80 -4.17 -14.43 -15.85
C VAL A 80 -5.28 -13.60 -16.48
N PRO A 81 -6.28 -14.23 -17.12
CA PRO A 81 -7.36 -13.49 -17.76
C PRO A 81 -8.27 -12.88 -16.71
N ILE A 82 -8.78 -11.69 -17.00
CA ILE A 82 -9.70 -10.96 -16.13
C ILE A 82 -10.99 -11.76 -15.84
N THR A 83 -11.39 -12.61 -16.77
CA THR A 83 -12.54 -13.50 -16.59
C THR A 83 -12.35 -14.51 -15.46
N LEU A 84 -11.12 -14.96 -15.20
CA LEU A 84 -10.79 -15.81 -14.07
C LEU A 84 -10.87 -15.04 -12.74
N LEU A 85 -10.37 -13.79 -12.72
CA LEU A 85 -10.51 -12.92 -11.55
C LEU A 85 -11.98 -12.65 -11.24
N HIS A 86 -12.77 -12.32 -12.27
CA HIS A 86 -14.20 -12.10 -12.13
C HIS A 86 -14.91 -13.35 -11.58
N SER A 87 -14.67 -14.53 -12.16
CA SER A 87 -15.27 -15.80 -11.69
C SER A 87 -14.91 -16.07 -10.24
N SER A 88 -13.64 -15.84 -9.85
CA SER A 88 -13.17 -16.04 -8.48
C SER A 88 -13.96 -15.18 -7.48
N LEU A 89 -14.19 -13.91 -7.79
CA LEU A 89 -14.92 -13.00 -6.92
C LEU A 89 -16.45 -13.22 -6.99
N ALA A 90 -16.99 -13.55 -8.15
CA ALA A 90 -18.43 -13.80 -8.31
C ALA A 90 -18.89 -14.99 -7.46
N HIS A 91 -18.15 -16.10 -7.47
CA HIS A 91 -18.46 -17.26 -6.63
C HIS A 91 -18.33 -16.93 -5.14
N LEU A 92 -17.31 -16.17 -4.75
CA LEU A 92 -17.18 -15.68 -3.38
C LEU A 92 -18.36 -14.78 -2.98
N SER A 93 -18.75 -13.83 -3.84
CA SER A 93 -19.86 -12.93 -3.58
C SER A 93 -21.18 -13.71 -3.35
N ILE A 94 -21.47 -14.70 -4.19
CA ILE A 94 -22.65 -15.56 -4.04
C ILE A 94 -22.61 -16.29 -2.71
N PHE A 95 -21.45 -16.88 -2.36
CA PHE A 95 -21.28 -17.62 -1.10
C PHE A 95 -21.48 -16.71 0.13
N LEU A 96 -20.94 -15.49 0.10
CA LEU A 96 -21.04 -14.53 1.20
C LEU A 96 -22.48 -14.06 1.48
N ARG A 97 -23.42 -14.21 0.53
CA ARG A 97 -24.85 -13.91 0.76
C ARG A 97 -25.47 -14.80 1.82
N SER A 98 -24.98 -16.02 1.98
CA SER A 98 -25.44 -16.97 3.01
C SER A 98 -24.99 -16.60 4.43
N ARG A 99 -24.19 -15.50 4.60
CA ARG A 99 -23.60 -15.09 5.88
C ARG A 99 -22.82 -16.22 6.57
N PRO A 100 -21.82 -16.80 5.90
CA PRO A 100 -21.11 -17.95 6.42
C PRO A 100 -20.37 -17.62 7.72
N THR A 101 -20.20 -18.64 8.56
CA THR A 101 -19.23 -18.59 9.66
C THR A 101 -17.79 -18.60 9.11
N SER A 102 -16.80 -18.19 9.94
CA SER A 102 -15.39 -18.23 9.55
C SER A 102 -14.94 -19.64 9.12
N GLY A 103 -15.43 -20.69 9.79
CA GLY A 103 -15.12 -22.08 9.43
C GLY A 103 -15.71 -22.49 8.06
N GLN A 104 -16.93 -22.06 7.75
CA GLN A 104 -17.56 -22.31 6.45
C GLN A 104 -16.84 -21.55 5.33
N LEU A 105 -16.43 -20.30 5.57
CA LEU A 105 -15.62 -19.52 4.63
C LEU A 105 -14.28 -20.20 4.36
N ALA A 106 -13.59 -20.64 5.41
CA ALA A 106 -12.32 -21.35 5.29
C ALA A 106 -12.44 -22.64 4.47
N ALA A 107 -13.48 -23.44 4.71
CA ALA A 107 -13.76 -24.65 3.95
C ALA A 107 -14.07 -24.33 2.49
N PHE A 108 -14.91 -23.34 2.23
CA PHE A 108 -15.26 -22.89 0.88
C PHE A 108 -14.03 -22.50 0.05
N LEU A 109 -13.12 -21.69 0.65
CA LEU A 109 -11.90 -21.26 -0.03
C LEU A 109 -10.96 -22.44 -0.32
N ARG A 110 -10.71 -23.31 0.68
CA ARG A 110 -9.86 -24.51 0.52
C ARG A 110 -10.35 -25.46 -0.57
N ASP A 111 -11.66 -25.67 -0.64
CA ASP A 111 -12.24 -26.71 -1.47
C ASP A 111 -12.49 -26.24 -2.92
N ASN A 112 -12.50 -24.92 -3.16
CA ASN A 112 -12.90 -24.38 -4.45
C ASN A 112 -11.86 -23.44 -5.12
N TYR A 113 -10.73 -23.14 -4.46
CA TYR A 113 -9.73 -22.23 -5.03
C TYR A 113 -8.37 -22.89 -5.18
N ASP A 114 -7.71 -22.58 -6.27
CA ASP A 114 -6.27 -22.77 -6.41
C ASP A 114 -5.54 -21.61 -5.75
N VAL A 115 -4.41 -21.91 -5.10
CA VAL A 115 -3.68 -20.97 -4.25
C VAL A 115 -2.31 -20.73 -4.82
N PHE A 116 -1.96 -19.47 -4.98
CA PHE A 116 -0.64 -19.02 -5.40
C PHE A 116 -0.03 -18.15 -4.29
N GLN A 117 1.23 -18.32 -3.98
CA GLN A 117 1.91 -17.52 -2.98
C GLN A 117 2.88 -16.54 -3.65
N ALA A 118 2.84 -15.27 -3.27
CA ALA A 118 3.86 -14.30 -3.65
C ALA A 118 5.24 -14.76 -3.19
N GLY A 119 6.26 -14.61 -4.02
CA GLY A 119 7.61 -15.15 -3.80
C GLY A 119 8.38 -14.51 -2.65
N GLY A 120 7.87 -13.40 -2.12
CA GLY A 120 8.50 -12.71 -1.00
C GLY A 120 9.81 -12.03 -1.37
N ARG A 121 10.58 -11.64 -0.36
CA ARG A 121 11.89 -11.02 -0.53
C ARG A 121 12.94 -12.08 -0.88
N LYS A 122 13.78 -11.80 -1.88
CA LYS A 122 14.90 -12.68 -2.24
C LYS A 122 15.77 -12.98 -1.00
N GLY A 123 16.12 -14.24 -0.80
CA GLY A 123 16.96 -14.69 0.32
C GLY A 123 16.22 -14.86 1.67
N LYS A 124 14.93 -14.52 1.75
CA LYS A 124 14.12 -14.80 2.95
C LYS A 124 13.46 -16.18 2.85
N ARG A 125 13.48 -16.92 3.99
CA ARG A 125 12.85 -18.24 4.06
C ARG A 125 11.31 -18.12 4.06
N GLY A 126 10.62 -19.15 3.56
CA GLY A 126 9.16 -19.24 3.60
C GLY A 126 8.42 -18.19 2.77
N ARG A 127 9.10 -17.58 1.78
CA ARG A 127 8.53 -16.56 0.89
C ARG A 127 7.95 -15.37 1.67
N GLU A 128 8.71 -14.94 2.68
CA GLU A 128 8.34 -13.83 3.53
C GLU A 128 8.46 -12.50 2.78
N LEU A 129 7.41 -11.69 2.82
CA LEU A 129 7.41 -10.32 2.32
C LEU A 129 7.35 -9.31 3.47
N LEU A 130 7.60 -8.05 3.16
CA LEU A 130 7.43 -6.94 4.07
C LEU A 130 6.01 -6.39 3.95
N VAL A 131 5.28 -6.39 5.06
CA VAL A 131 3.98 -5.73 5.17
C VAL A 131 4.17 -4.39 5.87
N THR A 132 3.82 -3.33 5.18
CA THR A 132 3.68 -1.98 5.72
C THR A 132 2.22 -1.57 5.65
N ALA A 133 1.88 -0.40 6.16
CA ALA A 133 0.52 0.10 6.09
C ALA A 133 0.52 1.59 5.75
N TYR A 134 -0.57 2.05 5.15
CA TYR A 134 -0.81 3.45 4.84
C TYR A 134 -2.23 3.86 5.23
N TYR A 135 -2.45 5.15 5.30
CA TYR A 135 -3.69 5.74 5.74
C TYR A 135 -4.01 7.01 4.97
N GLU A 136 -5.25 7.45 5.01
CA GLU A 136 -5.64 8.76 4.53
C GLU A 136 -5.53 9.77 5.67
N PRO A 137 -4.69 10.80 5.54
CA PRO A 137 -4.50 11.77 6.61
C PRO A 137 -5.74 12.64 6.82
N VAL A 138 -5.94 13.05 8.09
CA VAL A 138 -6.95 14.01 8.49
C VAL A 138 -6.23 15.21 9.13
N PHE A 139 -6.36 16.37 8.51
CA PHE A 139 -5.70 17.60 8.95
C PHE A 139 -6.72 18.59 9.50
N LYS A 140 -6.32 19.44 10.42
CA LYS A 140 -7.15 20.53 10.93
C LYS A 140 -7.16 21.71 9.95
N GLY A 141 -8.33 22.29 9.70
CA GLY A 141 -8.45 23.41 8.78
C GLY A 141 -9.89 23.90 8.62
N ASP A 142 -10.11 24.78 7.64
CA ASP A 142 -11.44 25.29 7.29
C ASP A 142 -11.53 25.57 5.78
N LEU A 143 -12.75 25.78 5.26
CA LEU A 143 -13.01 26.18 3.89
C LEU A 143 -12.78 27.67 3.64
N GLN A 144 -12.70 28.45 4.71
CA GLN A 144 -12.41 29.88 4.68
C GLN A 144 -11.17 30.17 5.51
N LYS A 145 -10.47 31.24 5.18
CA LYS A 145 -9.35 31.73 5.99
C LYS A 145 -9.87 32.20 7.35
N THR A 146 -9.26 31.71 8.42
CA THR A 146 -9.55 32.10 9.81
C THR A 146 -8.25 32.57 10.50
N ASP A 147 -8.32 32.90 11.78
CA ASP A 147 -7.13 33.27 12.55
C ASP A 147 -6.14 32.10 12.71
N THR A 148 -6.60 30.86 12.62
CA THR A 148 -5.78 29.66 12.74
C THR A 148 -5.58 28.94 11.42
N ALA A 149 -6.59 28.87 10.57
CA ALA A 149 -6.50 28.24 9.26
C ALA A 149 -6.00 29.27 8.22
N ILE A 150 -4.69 29.37 8.07
CA ILE A 150 -4.03 30.41 7.26
C ILE A 150 -3.22 29.86 6.09
N TRP A 151 -3.00 28.54 5.99
CA TRP A 151 -2.19 27.90 4.97
C TRP A 151 -3.08 27.32 3.85
N PRO A 152 -3.13 27.99 2.67
CA PRO A 152 -4.06 27.63 1.62
C PRO A 152 -3.60 26.38 0.84
N ILE A 153 -4.59 25.62 0.38
CA ILE A 153 -4.45 24.69 -0.74
C ILE A 153 -5.33 25.16 -1.89
N TYR A 154 -4.88 24.95 -3.13
CA TYR A 154 -5.52 25.52 -4.30
C TYR A 154 -6.17 24.47 -5.19
N GLN A 155 -7.22 24.91 -5.89
CA GLN A 155 -7.82 24.17 -6.99
C GLN A 155 -6.86 24.16 -8.20
N LEU A 156 -7.07 23.19 -9.10
CA LEU A 156 -6.41 23.23 -10.40
C LEU A 156 -6.93 24.43 -11.19
N PRO A 157 -6.10 25.39 -11.58
CA PRO A 157 -6.54 26.54 -12.35
C PRO A 157 -7.10 26.11 -13.71
N GLU A 158 -8.30 26.59 -14.06
CA GLU A 158 -8.86 26.40 -15.41
C GLU A 158 -8.04 27.15 -16.46
N LYS A 159 -7.55 28.30 -16.10
CA LYS A 159 -6.66 29.13 -16.93
C LYS A 159 -5.54 29.65 -16.05
N MET A 160 -4.33 29.45 -16.51
CA MET A 160 -3.18 30.06 -15.84
C MET A 160 -3.22 31.59 -15.98
N PRO A 161 -2.72 32.35 -15.00
CA PRO A 161 -2.61 33.80 -15.13
C PRO A 161 -1.88 34.19 -16.42
N PRO A 162 -2.24 35.34 -17.07
CA PRO A 162 -1.61 35.78 -18.28
C PRO A 162 -0.09 35.87 -18.15
N GLY A 163 0.63 35.33 -19.13
CA GLY A 163 2.10 35.28 -19.11
C GLY A 163 2.74 34.09 -18.40
N MET A 164 1.93 33.20 -17.78
CA MET A 164 2.44 32.00 -17.12
C MET A 164 2.17 30.74 -17.93
N LYS A 165 3.16 29.90 -18.08
CA LYS A 165 2.99 28.57 -18.67
C LYS A 165 2.41 27.65 -17.60
N SER A 166 1.49 26.75 -17.99
CA SER A 166 0.85 25.76 -17.11
C SER A 166 1.86 24.82 -16.43
N HIS A 167 3.06 24.76 -16.94
CA HIS A 167 4.17 23.95 -16.44
C HIS A 167 5.28 24.89 -16.02
N GLY A 168 5.61 24.94 -14.71
CA GLY A 168 6.82 25.61 -14.26
C GLY A 168 6.74 26.60 -13.10
N LEU A 169 5.54 26.94 -12.57
CA LEU A 169 5.48 27.63 -11.30
C LEU A 169 5.90 26.66 -10.18
N SER A 170 7.03 26.96 -9.54
CA SER A 170 7.46 26.17 -8.39
C SER A 170 6.54 26.42 -7.18
N ARG A 171 6.62 25.52 -6.17
CA ARG A 171 5.99 25.76 -4.87
C ARG A 171 6.30 27.16 -4.33
N ARG A 172 7.57 27.57 -4.43
CA ARG A 172 8.02 28.89 -3.98
C ARG A 172 7.26 30.02 -4.69
N ASP A 173 7.11 29.91 -6.01
CA ASP A 173 6.42 30.96 -6.80
C ASP A 173 4.94 31.05 -6.42
N ILE A 174 4.28 29.90 -6.22
CA ILE A 174 2.87 29.84 -5.85
C ILE A 174 2.64 30.41 -4.46
N GLU A 175 3.45 30.00 -3.48
CA GLU A 175 3.22 30.35 -2.08
C GLU A 175 3.71 31.77 -1.72
N LEU A 176 4.79 32.27 -2.35
CA LEU A 176 5.31 33.61 -2.04
C LEU A 176 4.62 34.75 -2.80
N PHE A 177 4.32 34.55 -4.08
CA PHE A 177 3.86 35.66 -4.91
C PHE A 177 2.32 35.70 -5.07
N GLY A 178 1.59 34.76 -4.45
CA GLY A 178 0.14 34.77 -4.41
C GLY A 178 -0.55 34.67 -5.79
N HIS A 179 0.11 34.03 -6.76
CA HIS A 179 -0.39 33.90 -8.13
C HIS A 179 -1.75 33.20 -8.24
N LEU A 180 -2.13 32.43 -7.23
CA LEU A 180 -3.40 31.68 -7.19
C LEU A 180 -4.39 32.26 -6.18
N LYS A 181 -4.20 33.50 -5.74
CA LYS A 181 -5.13 34.18 -4.83
C LYS A 181 -6.55 34.20 -5.44
N GLY A 182 -7.52 33.79 -4.64
CA GLY A 182 -8.93 33.62 -5.07
C GLY A 182 -9.26 32.25 -5.65
N GLN A 183 -8.29 31.32 -5.71
CA GLN A 183 -8.49 29.94 -6.15
C GLN A 183 -8.26 28.94 -4.98
N GLU A 184 -8.31 29.44 -3.77
CA GLU A 184 -8.17 28.60 -2.57
C GLU A 184 -9.35 27.65 -2.43
N LEU A 185 -9.06 26.36 -2.22
CA LEU A 185 -10.04 25.32 -1.98
C LEU A 185 -10.38 25.18 -0.49
N ALA A 186 -9.34 25.31 0.33
CA ALA A 186 -9.41 25.24 1.79
C ALA A 186 -8.12 25.80 2.41
N TRP A 187 -8.12 25.93 3.73
CA TRP A 187 -7.03 26.49 4.51
C TRP A 187 -6.70 25.52 5.66
N LEU A 188 -5.42 25.20 5.86
CA LEU A 188 -4.97 24.35 6.95
C LEU A 188 -4.40 25.20 8.11
N ASN A 189 -4.38 24.59 9.31
CA ASN A 189 -3.91 25.27 10.52
C ASN A 189 -2.38 25.22 10.65
N ASP A 190 -1.74 24.26 10.00
CA ASP A 190 -0.32 23.98 10.14
C ASP A 190 0.36 23.92 8.77
N PRO A 191 1.52 24.60 8.57
CA PRO A 191 2.19 24.61 7.26
C PRO A 191 2.78 23.27 6.86
N PHE A 192 3.20 22.46 7.83
CA PHE A 192 3.70 21.12 7.53
C PHE A 192 2.57 20.17 7.17
N ASP A 193 1.36 20.34 7.75
CA ASP A 193 0.17 19.60 7.32
C ASP A 193 -0.20 19.93 5.87
N ALA A 194 -0.15 21.21 5.48
CA ALA A 194 -0.33 21.62 4.10
C ALA A 194 0.73 20.98 3.17
N TYR A 195 1.99 20.99 3.57
CA TYR A 195 3.07 20.33 2.85
C TYR A 195 2.83 18.81 2.72
N LEU A 196 2.46 18.14 3.81
CA LEU A 196 2.17 16.69 3.82
C LEU A 196 0.99 16.34 2.90
N LEU A 197 -0.05 17.18 2.89
CA LEU A 197 -1.19 16.96 1.98
C LEU A 197 -0.75 17.00 0.51
N HIS A 198 0.18 17.88 0.15
CA HIS A 198 0.79 17.87 -1.20
C HIS A 198 1.61 16.60 -1.48
N VAL A 199 2.28 16.04 -0.48
CA VAL A 199 3.03 14.79 -0.62
C VAL A 199 2.10 13.60 -0.80
N GLN A 200 0.99 13.57 -0.03
CA GLN A 200 0.00 12.48 -0.07
C GLN A 200 -0.92 12.56 -1.30
N GLY A 201 -1.22 13.78 -1.77
CA GLY A 201 -2.10 14.02 -2.93
C GLY A 201 -3.59 13.91 -2.63
N SER A 202 -3.99 13.43 -1.45
CA SER A 202 -5.37 13.37 -0.97
C SER A 202 -5.43 13.37 0.54
N GLY A 203 -6.58 13.73 1.11
CA GLY A 203 -6.79 13.73 2.55
C GLY A 203 -8.16 14.27 2.94
N LYS A 204 -8.37 14.42 4.23
CA LYS A 204 -9.55 15.05 4.81
C LYS A 204 -9.15 16.25 5.63
N ILE A 205 -9.99 17.28 5.61
CA ILE A 205 -9.85 18.46 6.44
C ILE A 205 -10.96 18.42 7.49
N CYS A 206 -10.57 18.31 8.76
CA CYS A 206 -11.47 18.36 9.90
C CYS A 206 -11.68 19.83 10.26
N ARG A 207 -12.92 20.28 10.14
CA ARG A 207 -13.33 21.65 10.45
C ARG A 207 -13.58 21.81 11.95
N PRO A 208 -13.65 23.07 12.46
CA PRO A 208 -13.91 23.31 13.89
C PRO A 208 -15.23 22.69 14.40
N ASP A 209 -16.22 22.52 13.54
CA ASP A 209 -17.50 21.87 13.86
C ASP A 209 -17.43 20.32 13.85
N GLY A 210 -16.24 19.75 13.61
CA GLY A 210 -16.01 18.32 13.50
C GLY A 210 -16.38 17.71 12.15
N SER A 211 -16.94 18.49 11.22
CA SER A 211 -17.25 18.01 9.89
C SER A 211 -15.98 17.76 9.06
N LEU A 212 -16.02 16.76 8.18
CA LEU A 212 -14.91 16.40 7.32
C LEU A 212 -15.15 16.88 5.89
N PHE A 213 -14.19 17.63 5.36
CA PHE A 213 -14.14 18.02 3.96
C PHE A 213 -13.05 17.19 3.26
N THR A 214 -13.47 16.41 2.27
CA THR A 214 -12.54 15.53 1.52
C THR A 214 -11.90 16.30 0.38
N VAL A 215 -10.58 16.17 0.24
CA VAL A 215 -9.80 16.72 -0.88
C VAL A 215 -9.11 15.59 -1.64
N ARG A 216 -9.10 15.71 -2.96
CA ARG A 216 -8.53 14.73 -3.90
C ARG A 216 -7.61 15.42 -4.88
N TYR A 217 -6.62 14.67 -5.34
CA TYR A 217 -5.72 15.11 -6.41
C TYR A 217 -6.50 15.57 -7.64
N ALA A 218 -6.16 16.74 -8.17
CA ALA A 218 -6.71 17.28 -9.40
C ALA A 218 -5.65 17.48 -10.48
N GLY A 219 -4.40 17.70 -10.09
CA GLY A 219 -3.29 17.93 -11.00
C GLY A 219 -2.03 18.38 -10.24
N ASN A 220 -0.98 18.70 -10.98
CA ASN A 220 0.26 19.23 -10.42
C ASN A 220 0.94 20.21 -11.38
N ASN A 221 1.96 20.91 -10.90
CA ASN A 221 2.71 21.92 -11.67
C ASN A 221 3.74 21.32 -12.65
N GLY A 222 3.81 20.02 -12.87
CA GLY A 222 4.74 19.36 -13.79
C GLY A 222 6.18 19.25 -13.33
N LEU A 223 6.52 19.76 -12.15
CA LEU A 223 7.89 19.67 -11.62
C LEU A 223 8.12 18.36 -10.85
N GLU A 224 9.38 17.93 -10.79
CA GLU A 224 9.78 16.72 -10.09
C GLU A 224 9.63 16.86 -8.57
N TYR A 225 9.33 15.75 -7.92
CA TYR A 225 9.27 15.67 -6.46
C TYR A 225 10.66 15.55 -5.86
N MET A 226 10.98 16.45 -4.93
CA MET A 226 12.19 16.38 -4.11
C MET A 226 11.83 16.05 -2.66
N SER A 227 12.41 14.95 -2.15
CA SER A 227 12.06 14.43 -0.83
C SER A 227 12.62 15.30 0.29
N LEU A 228 11.74 15.81 1.14
CA LEU A 228 12.12 16.52 2.37
C LEU A 228 12.94 15.61 3.31
N GLY A 229 12.53 14.34 3.46
CA GLY A 229 13.27 13.38 4.29
C GLY A 229 14.69 13.16 3.80
N LYS A 230 14.90 13.11 2.47
CA LYS A 230 16.25 13.03 1.89
C LYS A 230 17.07 14.27 2.20
N LEU A 231 16.47 15.47 2.11
CA LEU A 231 17.14 16.72 2.47
C LEU A 231 17.64 16.69 3.92
N PHE A 232 16.82 16.19 4.87
CA PHE A 232 17.22 16.06 6.27
C PHE A 232 18.45 15.16 6.47
N VAL A 233 18.57 14.09 5.65
CA VAL A 233 19.75 13.21 5.67
C VAL A 233 20.95 13.87 5.04
N ASP A 234 20.77 14.47 3.88
CA ASP A 234 21.85 15.11 3.09
C ASP A 234 22.48 16.29 3.87
N GLU A 235 21.67 17.07 4.56
CA GLU A 235 22.12 18.17 5.43
C GLU A 235 22.57 17.69 6.84
N LYS A 236 22.55 16.39 7.10
CA LYS A 236 22.96 15.79 8.39
C LYS A 236 22.14 16.26 9.60
N ILE A 237 20.91 16.70 9.38
CA ILE A 237 19.99 17.13 10.44
C ILE A 237 19.49 15.89 11.20
N LEU A 238 19.10 14.83 10.48
CA LEU A 238 18.68 13.56 11.04
C LEU A 238 19.39 12.40 10.33
N PRO A 239 19.87 11.39 11.05
CA PRO A 239 20.33 10.16 10.42
C PRO A 239 19.17 9.39 9.81
N LEU A 240 19.43 8.63 8.71
CA LEU A 240 18.41 7.97 7.89
C LEU A 240 17.43 7.11 8.72
N GLU A 241 17.92 6.44 9.73
CA GLU A 241 17.12 5.55 10.60
C GLU A 241 16.15 6.30 11.52
N LYS A 242 16.35 7.62 11.70
CA LYS A 242 15.50 8.49 12.53
C LYS A 242 14.58 9.39 11.69
N VAL A 243 14.71 9.38 10.37
CA VAL A 243 13.85 10.18 9.49
C VAL A 243 12.45 9.58 9.45
N ASN A 244 11.51 10.27 10.08
CA ASN A 244 10.09 9.97 10.05
C ASN A 244 9.28 11.26 10.24
N ILE A 245 7.98 11.23 9.93
CA ILE A 245 7.11 12.42 10.02
C ILE A 245 7.13 13.08 11.40
N PRO A 246 7.00 12.35 12.52
CA PRO A 246 7.09 12.96 13.86
C PRO A 246 8.42 13.68 14.14
N ALA A 247 9.56 13.09 13.75
CA ALA A 247 10.87 13.70 13.97
C ALA A 247 11.07 14.95 13.11
N ILE A 248 10.64 14.91 11.85
CA ILE A 248 10.66 16.09 10.96
C ILE A 248 9.76 17.19 11.51
N ARG A 249 8.53 16.86 11.92
CA ARG A 249 7.58 17.82 12.52
C ARG A 249 8.16 18.48 13.76
N LYS A 250 8.77 17.69 14.65
CA LYS A 250 9.42 18.21 15.86
C LYS A 250 10.51 19.21 15.51
N TRP A 251 11.41 18.84 14.61
CA TRP A 251 12.52 19.72 14.21
C TRP A 251 12.02 21.01 13.56
N LEU A 252 11.02 20.93 12.66
CA LEU A 252 10.41 22.11 12.03
C LEU A 252 9.71 23.03 13.04
N ALA A 253 9.12 22.49 14.09
CA ALA A 253 8.51 23.28 15.16
C ALA A 253 9.57 23.99 16.02
N GLU A 254 10.76 23.39 16.18
CA GLU A 254 11.89 23.97 16.90
C GLU A 254 12.68 24.99 16.04
N HIS A 255 12.50 24.98 14.69
CA HIS A 255 13.21 25.84 13.74
C HIS A 255 12.21 26.50 12.75
N PRO A 256 11.31 27.36 13.23
CA PRO A 256 10.26 27.95 12.39
C PRO A 256 10.82 28.80 11.24
N GLU A 257 12.00 29.42 11.41
CA GLU A 257 12.71 30.21 10.41
C GLU A 257 13.17 29.36 9.21
N GLU A 258 13.39 28.06 9.40
CA GLU A 258 13.85 27.14 8.37
C GLU A 258 12.70 26.50 7.56
N GLN A 259 11.47 26.54 8.07
CA GLN A 259 10.33 25.81 7.49
C GLN A 259 10.15 26.13 6.01
N GLN A 260 10.17 27.41 5.66
CA GLN A 260 9.93 27.86 4.30
C GLN A 260 11.03 27.37 3.33
N ARG A 261 12.31 27.47 3.75
CA ARG A 261 13.44 26.94 2.98
C ARG A 261 13.30 25.45 2.74
N MET A 262 12.95 24.70 3.78
CA MET A 262 12.79 23.26 3.73
C MET A 262 11.66 22.85 2.81
N PHE A 263 10.51 23.52 2.87
CA PHE A 263 9.38 23.20 1.99
C PHE A 263 9.66 23.56 0.53
N PHE A 264 10.34 24.67 0.27
CA PHE A 264 10.69 25.10 -1.08
C PHE A 264 11.76 24.24 -1.75
N HIS A 265 12.46 23.39 -1.00
CA HIS A 265 13.33 22.37 -1.57
C HIS A 265 12.54 21.44 -2.53
N ASN A 266 11.29 21.14 -2.21
CA ASN A 266 10.39 20.42 -3.11
C ASN A 266 9.63 21.40 -4.02
N PRO A 267 10.04 21.60 -5.29
CA PRO A 267 9.39 22.54 -6.19
C PRO A 267 8.02 22.06 -6.66
N ARG A 268 7.73 20.74 -6.52
CA ARG A 268 6.45 20.16 -6.96
C ARG A 268 5.29 20.70 -6.12
N TYR A 269 4.21 21.08 -6.80
CA TYR A 269 2.97 21.55 -6.19
C TYR A 269 1.79 20.71 -6.70
N ILE A 270 0.90 20.29 -5.80
CA ILE A 270 -0.30 19.53 -6.11
C ILE A 270 -1.49 20.45 -6.02
N PHE A 271 -2.39 20.35 -7.00
CA PHE A 271 -3.70 20.99 -7.00
C PHE A 271 -4.77 20.00 -6.58
N PHE A 272 -5.79 20.51 -5.90
CA PHE A 272 -6.82 19.68 -5.31
C PHE A 272 -8.20 19.99 -5.89
N LYS A 273 -9.10 19.05 -5.75
CA LYS A 273 -10.53 19.23 -5.96
C LYS A 273 -11.30 18.69 -4.77
N LYS A 274 -12.52 19.16 -4.57
CA LYS A 274 -13.45 18.55 -3.64
C LYS A 274 -13.66 17.09 -4.02
N GLY A 275 -13.48 16.19 -3.06
CA GLY A 275 -13.75 14.76 -3.20
C GLY A 275 -15.13 14.39 -2.69
N ASN A 276 -15.61 13.23 -3.11
CA ASN A 276 -16.78 12.63 -2.51
C ASN A 276 -16.47 12.21 -1.06
N PRO A 277 -17.45 12.25 -0.15
CA PRO A 277 -17.32 11.63 1.16
C PRO A 277 -16.95 10.14 0.99
N GLY A 278 -16.16 9.60 1.91
CA GLY A 278 -15.73 8.21 1.87
C GLY A 278 -14.20 8.07 1.92
N ASN A 279 -13.72 6.92 1.54
CA ASN A 279 -12.29 6.63 1.47
C ASN A 279 -11.71 7.09 0.12
N PRO A 280 -10.37 7.22 -0.01
CA PRO A 280 -9.74 7.53 -1.28
C PRO A 280 -9.94 6.41 -2.30
N GLU A 281 -9.87 6.76 -3.57
CA GLU A 281 -9.78 5.80 -4.65
C GLU A 281 -8.33 5.34 -4.80
N GLY A 282 -8.14 4.04 -4.97
CA GLY A 282 -6.85 3.46 -5.34
C GLY A 282 -6.49 3.78 -6.80
N SER A 283 -5.31 3.36 -7.22
CA SER A 283 -4.79 3.60 -8.58
C SER A 283 -5.65 3.01 -9.68
N ASN A 284 -6.47 2.01 -9.37
CA ASN A 284 -7.43 1.41 -10.29
C ASN A 284 -8.80 2.14 -10.32
N GLY A 285 -8.98 3.22 -9.54
CA GLY A 285 -10.22 3.98 -9.45
C GLY A 285 -11.29 3.35 -8.56
N VAL A 286 -10.95 2.30 -7.81
CA VAL A 286 -11.86 1.69 -6.82
C VAL A 286 -11.68 2.40 -5.48
N GLU A 287 -12.79 2.76 -4.84
CA GLU A 287 -12.75 3.29 -3.47
C GLU A 287 -12.19 2.23 -2.51
N LEU A 288 -11.12 2.58 -1.80
CA LEU A 288 -10.43 1.67 -0.90
C LEU A 288 -11.28 1.30 0.31
N THR A 289 -11.11 0.06 0.78
CA THR A 289 -11.78 -0.46 1.97
C THR A 289 -10.75 -0.68 3.08
N PRO A 290 -10.87 -0.01 4.23
CA PRO A 290 -9.94 -0.16 5.36
C PRO A 290 -9.74 -1.61 5.77
N GLY A 291 -8.47 -2.03 5.96
CA GLY A 291 -8.11 -3.39 6.32
C GLY A 291 -8.32 -4.44 5.23
N ARG A 292 -8.78 -4.05 4.03
CA ARG A 292 -9.06 -4.93 2.89
C ARG A 292 -8.28 -4.58 1.63
N SER A 293 -8.09 -3.29 1.35
CA SER A 293 -7.37 -2.84 0.17
C SER A 293 -5.86 -2.86 0.42
N ILE A 294 -5.10 -3.33 -0.58
CA ILE A 294 -3.64 -3.36 -0.54
C ILE A 294 -3.04 -2.72 -1.79
N ALA A 295 -1.88 -2.08 -1.61
CA ALA A 295 -1.01 -1.66 -2.70
C ALA A 295 0.04 -2.74 -2.98
N ILE A 296 0.24 -3.06 -4.26
CA ILE A 296 1.17 -4.06 -4.77
C ILE A 296 1.98 -3.51 -5.95
N ASP A 297 2.93 -4.28 -6.45
CA ASP A 297 3.56 -4.04 -7.75
C ASP A 297 2.77 -4.73 -8.87
N PRO A 298 2.00 -3.96 -9.68
CA PRO A 298 1.17 -4.52 -10.74
C PRO A 298 1.95 -5.14 -11.90
N ALA A 299 3.26 -4.85 -12.00
CA ALA A 299 4.12 -5.48 -12.99
C ALA A 299 4.43 -6.96 -12.69
N ILE A 300 4.08 -7.44 -11.49
CA ILE A 300 4.39 -8.79 -11.03
C ILE A 300 3.18 -9.48 -10.40
N LEU A 301 2.33 -8.74 -9.70
CA LEU A 301 1.21 -9.28 -8.93
C LEU A 301 -0.13 -8.82 -9.52
N PRO A 302 -1.18 -9.67 -9.45
CA PRO A 302 -2.43 -9.45 -10.19
C PRO A 302 -3.33 -8.41 -9.50
N THR A 303 -3.40 -7.21 -10.07
CA THR A 303 -4.39 -6.20 -9.69
C THR A 303 -5.81 -6.74 -9.87
N GLY A 304 -6.67 -6.46 -8.93
CA GLY A 304 -8.08 -6.87 -9.00
C GLY A 304 -8.37 -8.32 -8.59
N SER A 305 -7.37 -9.09 -8.20
CA SER A 305 -7.53 -10.46 -7.74
C SER A 305 -8.05 -10.55 -6.30
N LEU A 306 -8.47 -11.75 -5.89
CA LEU A 306 -8.69 -12.11 -4.50
C LEU A 306 -7.36 -12.48 -3.86
N GLY A 307 -6.95 -11.74 -2.84
CA GLY A 307 -5.78 -12.02 -2.04
C GLY A 307 -6.13 -12.54 -0.64
N PHE A 308 -5.15 -13.16 0.01
CA PHE A 308 -5.20 -13.53 1.43
C PHE A 308 -3.85 -13.20 2.07
N ILE A 309 -3.86 -12.34 3.08
CA ILE A 309 -2.65 -11.92 3.78
C ILE A 309 -2.58 -12.54 5.18
N ARG A 310 -1.36 -12.89 5.60
CA ARG A 310 -1.04 -13.27 6.97
C ARG A 310 0.14 -12.43 7.45
N THR A 311 -0.02 -11.76 8.59
CA THR A 311 1.01 -10.92 9.18
C THR A 311 0.71 -10.69 10.66
N ARG A 312 1.46 -9.83 11.31
CA ARG A 312 1.09 -9.29 12.63
C ARG A 312 0.68 -7.83 12.48
N MET A 313 -0.28 -7.42 13.27
CA MET A 313 -0.71 -6.03 13.36
C MET A 313 -0.33 -5.44 14.72
N PRO A 314 0.06 -4.16 14.77
CA PRO A 314 0.34 -3.50 16.04
C PRO A 314 -0.98 -3.23 16.79
N LYS A 315 -0.95 -3.45 18.08
CA LYS A 315 -2.01 -3.05 19.00
C LYS A 315 -1.68 -1.66 19.54
N VAL A 316 -2.34 -0.65 18.99
CA VAL A 316 -2.16 0.74 19.43
C VAL A 316 -3.29 1.11 20.37
N GLU A 317 -2.96 1.44 21.63
CA GLU A 317 -3.90 1.85 22.67
C GLU A 317 -3.35 3.10 23.36
N ASN A 318 -4.18 4.10 23.58
CA ASN A 318 -3.79 5.36 24.26
C ASN A 318 -2.49 5.95 23.67
N ASP A 319 -2.42 5.99 22.34
CA ASP A 319 -1.29 6.53 21.57
C ASP A 319 0.05 5.79 21.75
N ARG A 320 0.01 4.58 22.28
CA ARG A 320 1.20 3.75 22.50
C ARG A 320 1.04 2.39 21.85
N LEU A 321 2.18 1.87 21.35
CA LEU A 321 2.27 0.48 20.90
C LEU A 321 2.19 -0.44 22.15
N ASN A 322 1.11 -1.22 22.22
CA ASN A 322 0.84 -2.16 23.30
C ASN A 322 0.92 -3.63 22.82
N GLY A 323 1.96 -3.94 22.04
CA GLY A 323 2.20 -5.29 21.54
C GLY A 323 1.70 -5.51 20.12
N TRP A 324 1.63 -6.78 19.73
CA TRP A 324 1.30 -7.24 18.39
C TRP A 324 0.32 -8.41 18.48
N TYR A 325 -0.52 -8.56 17.46
CA TYR A 325 -1.41 -9.72 17.33
C TYR A 325 -1.34 -10.30 15.91
N GLU A 326 -1.48 -11.60 15.81
CA GLU A 326 -1.57 -12.27 14.52
C GLU A 326 -2.85 -11.85 13.79
N THR A 327 -2.73 -11.55 12.52
CA THR A 327 -3.84 -11.20 11.66
C THR A 327 -3.80 -12.01 10.38
N SER A 328 -4.97 -12.41 9.91
CA SER A 328 -5.13 -13.03 8.61
C SER A 328 -6.48 -12.66 8.02
N ARG A 329 -6.49 -12.22 6.77
CA ARG A 329 -7.71 -11.76 6.12
C ARG A 329 -7.65 -11.77 4.61
N LEU A 330 -8.82 -11.82 3.99
CA LEU A 330 -8.97 -11.60 2.56
C LEU A 330 -8.73 -10.12 2.24
N VAL A 331 -7.93 -9.87 1.19
CA VAL A 331 -7.51 -8.53 0.76
C VAL A 331 -7.62 -8.40 -0.76
N PHE A 332 -7.63 -7.16 -1.24
CA PHE A 332 -7.85 -6.84 -2.64
C PHE A 332 -6.76 -5.89 -3.15
N PRO A 333 -5.95 -6.31 -4.14
CA PRO A 333 -5.00 -5.43 -4.82
C PRO A 333 -5.72 -4.36 -5.62
N GLN A 334 -5.84 -3.17 -5.04
CA GLN A 334 -6.60 -2.04 -5.59
C GLN A 334 -5.76 -0.78 -5.76
N ASP A 335 -4.51 -0.82 -5.27
CA ASP A 335 -3.65 0.35 -5.27
C ASP A 335 -2.21 0.01 -5.65
N VAL A 336 -1.42 1.05 -5.91
CA VAL A 336 0.02 0.97 -6.19
C VAL A 336 0.76 2.02 -5.39
N GLY A 337 2.01 1.77 -5.06
CA GLY A 337 2.88 2.73 -4.40
C GLY A 337 4.23 2.81 -5.09
N ALA A 338 4.79 4.02 -5.20
CA ALA A 338 6.11 4.21 -5.83
C ALA A 338 7.21 3.36 -5.16
N ALA A 339 7.10 3.15 -3.84
CA ALA A 339 8.03 2.34 -3.06
C ALA A 339 7.62 0.85 -2.96
N ILE A 340 6.45 0.46 -3.50
CA ILE A 340 5.95 -0.92 -3.45
C ILE A 340 6.39 -1.60 -4.75
N LYS A 341 7.53 -2.28 -4.69
CA LYS A 341 8.15 -2.92 -5.86
C LYS A 341 8.47 -4.38 -5.60
N GLY A 342 8.24 -5.20 -6.64
CA GLY A 342 8.48 -6.64 -6.63
C GLY A 342 7.46 -7.42 -5.80
N ALA A 343 7.66 -8.76 -5.73
CA ALA A 343 6.78 -9.67 -4.95
C ALA A 343 7.07 -9.66 -3.44
N GLY A 344 8.02 -8.83 -2.99
CA GLY A 344 8.51 -8.84 -1.61
C GLY A 344 7.94 -7.75 -0.71
N ARG A 345 7.01 -6.92 -1.19
CA ARG A 345 6.42 -5.84 -0.40
C ARG A 345 4.94 -5.65 -0.72
N VAL A 346 4.18 -5.36 0.32
CA VAL A 346 2.76 -5.01 0.24
C VAL A 346 2.47 -3.90 1.24
N ASP A 347 1.53 -3.02 0.92
CA ASP A 347 1.11 -1.92 1.78
C ASP A 347 -0.40 -2.02 2.04
N LEU A 348 -0.81 -2.09 3.31
CA LEU A 348 -2.22 -2.30 3.72
C LEU A 348 -2.88 -0.96 4.03
N PHE A 349 -4.00 -0.67 3.37
CA PHE A 349 -4.81 0.52 3.68
C PHE A 349 -5.56 0.35 5.00
N LEU A 350 -5.38 1.29 5.93
CA LEU A 350 -5.98 1.26 7.26
C LEU A 350 -7.16 2.21 7.46
N GLY A 351 -7.53 2.96 6.43
CA GLY A 351 -8.57 3.99 6.55
C GLY A 351 -8.00 5.37 6.88
N SER A 352 -8.72 6.15 7.67
CA SER A 352 -8.34 7.52 8.04
C SER A 352 -8.45 7.75 9.55
N GLY A 353 -7.82 8.81 10.03
CA GLY A 353 -7.85 9.24 11.44
C GLY A 353 -6.71 8.66 12.28
N ASP A 354 -6.67 9.08 13.54
CA ASP A 354 -5.51 8.92 14.44
C ASP A 354 -5.06 7.47 14.64
N VAL A 355 -6.01 6.54 14.79
CA VAL A 355 -5.69 5.12 14.99
C VAL A 355 -5.03 4.53 13.74
N ALA A 356 -5.56 4.86 12.56
CA ALA A 356 -5.01 4.41 11.29
C ALA A 356 -3.59 4.98 11.07
N GLU A 357 -3.40 6.28 11.36
CA GLU A 357 -2.11 6.95 11.28
C GLU A 357 -1.08 6.30 12.19
N LYS A 358 -1.36 6.18 13.49
CA LYS A 358 -0.44 5.61 14.49
C LYS A 358 -0.09 4.16 14.20
N THR A 359 -1.09 3.39 13.74
CA THR A 359 -0.87 2.01 13.32
C THR A 359 0.04 1.94 12.09
N ALA A 360 -0.21 2.77 11.08
CA ALA A 360 0.60 2.81 9.86
C ALA A 360 2.06 3.22 10.13
N GLN A 361 2.28 4.17 11.04
CA GLN A 361 3.61 4.66 11.39
C GLN A 361 4.54 3.58 11.97
N VAL A 362 3.98 2.58 12.65
CA VAL A 362 4.76 1.50 13.29
C VAL A 362 4.70 0.18 12.51
N MET A 363 3.79 0.05 11.53
CA MET A 363 3.59 -1.18 10.78
C MET A 363 4.76 -1.47 9.84
N LYS A 364 5.59 -2.45 10.22
CA LYS A 364 6.73 -2.92 9.43
C LYS A 364 7.01 -4.39 9.79
N GLU A 365 6.13 -5.28 9.36
CA GLU A 365 6.12 -6.66 9.81
C GLU A 365 6.39 -7.66 8.68
N PRO A 366 6.96 -8.83 9.01
CA PRO A 366 6.99 -9.93 8.09
C PRO A 366 5.58 -10.46 7.82
N GLY A 367 5.33 -10.91 6.61
CA GLY A 367 4.05 -11.51 6.26
C GLY A 367 4.13 -12.43 5.06
N ARG A 368 2.99 -12.98 4.70
CA ARG A 368 2.81 -13.82 3.51
C ARG A 368 1.55 -13.38 2.78
N LEU A 369 1.64 -13.31 1.47
CA LEU A 369 0.52 -12.94 0.60
C LEU A 369 0.25 -14.09 -0.35
N TYR A 370 -1.03 -14.44 -0.46
CA TYR A 370 -1.53 -15.48 -1.35
C TYR A 370 -2.57 -14.87 -2.29
N PHE A 371 -2.71 -15.46 -3.49
CA PHE A 371 -3.75 -15.16 -4.46
C PHE A 371 -4.60 -16.40 -4.69
N LEU A 372 -5.91 -16.20 -4.78
CA LEU A 372 -6.89 -17.25 -4.87
C LEU A 372 -7.67 -17.15 -6.18
N PHE A 373 -7.63 -18.19 -6.97
CA PHE A 373 -8.37 -18.26 -8.23
C PHE A 373 -9.36 -19.42 -8.19
N TRP A 374 -10.56 -19.18 -8.69
CA TRP A 374 -11.60 -20.21 -8.76
C TRP A 374 -11.12 -21.43 -9.54
N ARG A 375 -11.22 -22.60 -8.93
CA ARG A 375 -10.85 -23.87 -9.55
C ARG A 375 -11.93 -24.32 -10.52
N ASP A 376 -11.65 -24.24 -11.82
CA ASP A 376 -12.52 -24.81 -12.84
C ASP A 376 -12.37 -26.34 -12.86
N LYS A 377 -13.29 -27.03 -12.20
CA LYS A 377 -13.28 -28.50 -12.11
C LYS A 377 -13.43 -29.20 -13.48
N GLY A 378 -13.78 -28.46 -14.54
CA GLY A 378 -13.84 -28.95 -15.91
C GLY A 378 -12.49 -29.01 -16.64
N LYS A 379 -11.50 -28.23 -16.20
CA LYS A 379 -10.16 -28.14 -16.84
C LYS A 379 -9.07 -29.00 -16.20
N LEU A 380 -9.36 -29.73 -15.12
CA LEU A 380 -8.39 -30.57 -14.38
C LEU A 380 -7.93 -31.85 -15.11
N LYS A 381 -8.33 -32.06 -16.37
CA LYS A 381 -7.88 -33.26 -17.15
C LYS A 381 -6.65 -33.03 -18.03
N GLU A 382 -6.09 -31.80 -18.07
CA GLU A 382 -5.00 -31.47 -19.02
C GLU A 382 -3.79 -30.74 -18.40
N ARG A 383 -3.55 -30.86 -17.06
CA ARG A 383 -2.31 -30.33 -16.46
C ARG A 383 -1.56 -31.38 -15.67
#